data_5f2da639c2fa309a476c8b9e7e665633
#
_entry.id   5f2da639c2fa309a476c8b9e7e665633
#
_cell.length_a   1.000
_cell.length_b   1.000
_cell.length_c   1.000
_cell.angle_alpha   90.00
_cell.angle_beta   90.00
_cell.angle_gamma   90.00
#
_symmetry.space_group_name_H-M   'P 1'
#
loop_
_entity.id
_entity.type
_entity.pdbx_description
1 polymer ?
#
loop_
_entity_poly.entity_id
_entity_poly.type
_entity_poly.pdbx_seq_one_letter_code
_entity_poly.pdbx_strand_id
1 'polypeptide(L)'
;MGKFTFTQTEIPGVVVIEPQVFGDDRGYFMETYQKDQFAEAGIDKEFVQDNQSRSTRGVLRGLHFQKNHTQGKLVRVTMGEVYDVAVDCRPHSATFGKWVGVTLSEENKKMFYIPEGFAHGFLVLSDVAEFCYKCTDFYHPGDEGGLAWNDPEIGIEWPELTGEYHGTASGEGYALTDGTKPVSYTHLRAHETRRHL
;
A
#
# COMPACT_ATOMS: atom_id res chain seq x y z
N MET A 1 18.30 21.71 4.05
CA MET A 1 17.98 20.44 4.73
C MET A 1 16.65 19.99 4.19
N GLY A 2 16.57 18.79 3.62
CA GLY A 2 15.32 18.31 3.00
C GLY A 2 14.22 18.10 4.05
N LYS A 3 12.98 18.26 3.65
CA LYS A 3 11.82 18.07 4.53
C LYS A 3 11.33 16.61 4.60
N PHE A 4 12.06 15.69 3.98
CA PHE A 4 11.76 14.27 3.93
C PHE A 4 13.02 13.44 4.17
N THR A 5 12.85 12.32 4.88
CA THR A 5 13.85 11.25 4.95
C THR A 5 13.37 10.10 4.08
N PHE A 6 14.20 9.65 3.14
CA PHE A 6 13.89 8.55 2.22
C PHE A 6 14.73 7.34 2.60
N THR A 7 14.08 6.24 2.96
CA THR A 7 14.73 4.99 3.34
C THR A 7 14.38 3.90 2.33
N GLN A 8 15.38 3.44 1.57
CA GLN A 8 15.19 2.30 0.66
C GLN A 8 14.91 1.03 1.46
N THR A 9 13.98 0.23 0.99
CA THR A 9 13.73 -1.11 1.54
C THR A 9 14.67 -2.14 0.90
N GLU A 10 14.55 -3.41 1.31
CA GLU A 10 15.27 -4.53 0.69
C GLU A 10 14.80 -4.83 -0.76
N ILE A 11 13.66 -4.27 -1.18
CA ILE A 11 13.16 -4.40 -2.55
C ILE A 11 13.45 -3.12 -3.32
N PRO A 12 14.29 -3.18 -4.38
CA PRO A 12 14.72 -1.99 -5.10
C PRO A 12 13.56 -1.16 -5.67
N GLY A 13 13.56 0.13 -5.33
CA GLY A 13 12.59 1.12 -5.77
C GLY A 13 11.42 1.32 -4.80
N VAL A 14 11.22 0.42 -3.83
CA VAL A 14 10.23 0.59 -2.77
C VAL A 14 10.84 1.41 -1.63
N VAL A 15 10.20 2.51 -1.25
CA VAL A 15 10.79 3.52 -0.35
C VAL A 15 9.83 3.86 0.79
N VAL A 16 10.32 3.81 2.01
CA VAL A 16 9.66 4.41 3.18
C VAL A 16 10.06 5.87 3.27
N ILE A 17 9.08 6.76 3.45
CA ILE A 17 9.31 8.21 3.45
C ILE A 17 8.77 8.79 4.76
N GLU A 18 9.61 9.53 5.47
CA GLU A 18 9.25 10.19 6.72
C GLU A 18 9.29 11.70 6.51
N PRO A 19 8.13 12.40 6.56
CA PRO A 19 8.09 13.84 6.44
C PRO A 19 8.60 14.51 7.73
N GLN A 20 9.18 15.68 7.59
CA GLN A 20 9.42 16.56 8.74
C GLN A 20 8.10 17.14 9.23
N VAL A 21 7.78 16.88 10.49
CA VAL A 21 6.58 17.40 11.15
C VAL A 21 6.95 18.59 12.03
N PHE A 22 6.25 19.70 11.87
CA PHE A 22 6.39 20.92 12.67
C PHE A 22 5.16 21.05 13.56
N GLY A 23 5.30 20.84 14.86
CA GLY A 23 4.22 20.87 15.82
C GLY A 23 4.36 22.02 16.82
N ASP A 24 3.21 22.56 17.27
CA ASP A 24 3.06 23.50 18.39
C ASP A 24 1.72 23.27 19.11
N ASP A 25 1.36 24.13 20.08
CA ASP A 25 0.12 24.01 20.87
C ASP A 25 -1.16 24.08 20.04
N ARG A 26 -1.10 24.49 18.78
CA ARG A 26 -2.25 24.57 17.85
C ARG A 26 -2.42 23.30 17.02
N GLY A 27 -1.41 22.42 16.97
CA GLY A 27 -1.38 21.23 16.15
C GLY A 27 -0.07 21.08 15.38
N TYR A 28 -0.12 20.59 14.15
CA TYR A 28 1.08 20.37 13.35
C TYR A 28 0.90 20.78 11.89
N PHE A 29 2.04 21.04 11.24
CA PHE A 29 2.17 21.21 9.80
C PHE A 29 3.23 20.23 9.27
N MET A 30 2.99 19.64 8.09
CA MET A 30 3.98 18.88 7.34
C MET A 30 3.72 19.02 5.84
N GLU A 31 4.77 18.95 5.04
CA GLU A 31 4.62 18.68 3.62
C GLU A 31 4.39 17.19 3.41
N THR A 32 3.50 16.82 2.49
CA THR A 32 3.22 15.42 2.16
C THR A 32 3.76 15.02 0.78
N TYR A 33 4.19 15.99 -0.02
CA TYR A 33 4.83 15.79 -1.30
C TYR A 33 5.52 17.09 -1.77
N GLN A 34 6.70 16.94 -2.34
CA GLN A 34 7.40 18.04 -3.01
C GLN A 34 8.21 17.46 -4.17
N LYS A 35 7.86 17.84 -5.39
CA LYS A 35 8.32 17.23 -6.64
C LYS A 35 9.84 17.11 -6.72
N ASP A 36 10.57 18.20 -6.46
CA ASP A 36 12.02 18.23 -6.65
C ASP A 36 12.74 17.33 -5.63
N GLN A 37 12.33 17.31 -4.36
CA GLN A 37 12.92 16.44 -3.35
C GLN A 37 12.65 14.95 -3.60
N PHE A 38 11.47 14.62 -4.15
CA PHE A 38 11.14 13.26 -4.54
C PHE A 38 11.96 12.83 -5.77
N ALA A 39 12.12 13.72 -6.76
CA ALA A 39 12.96 13.46 -7.93
C ALA A 39 14.44 13.27 -7.54
N GLU A 40 14.98 14.09 -6.64
CA GLU A 40 16.33 13.94 -6.08
C GLU A 40 16.53 12.60 -5.36
N ALA A 41 15.45 12.06 -4.74
CA ALA A 41 15.47 10.74 -4.11
C ALA A 41 15.22 9.58 -5.09
N GLY A 42 15.10 9.85 -6.39
CA GLY A 42 14.86 8.85 -7.44
C GLY A 42 13.38 8.55 -7.73
N ILE A 43 12.45 9.33 -7.16
CA ILE A 43 11.01 9.24 -7.43
C ILE A 43 10.63 10.38 -8.38
N ASP A 44 11.13 10.32 -9.61
CA ASP A 44 10.86 11.32 -10.66
C ASP A 44 9.66 10.87 -11.51
N LYS A 45 8.47 10.91 -10.90
CA LYS A 45 7.21 10.52 -11.51
C LYS A 45 6.18 11.63 -11.38
N GLU A 46 5.33 11.77 -12.39
CA GLU A 46 4.16 12.62 -12.31
C GLU A 46 3.02 11.85 -11.66
N PHE A 47 2.39 12.43 -10.64
CA PHE A 47 1.19 11.88 -10.03
C PHE A 47 -0.03 12.57 -10.64
N VAL A 48 -0.90 11.78 -11.28
CA VAL A 48 -2.03 12.27 -12.08
C VAL A 48 -3.39 12.03 -11.44
N GLN A 49 -3.45 11.22 -10.38
CA GLN A 49 -4.69 10.87 -9.68
C GLN A 49 -4.47 10.79 -8.17
N ASP A 50 -5.39 11.35 -7.41
CA ASP A 50 -5.46 11.23 -5.95
C ASP A 50 -6.70 10.45 -5.53
N ASN A 51 -6.55 9.57 -4.55
CA ASN A 51 -7.63 8.75 -4.02
C ASN A 51 -7.63 8.77 -2.50
N GLN A 52 -8.81 8.61 -1.91
CA GLN A 52 -9.00 8.42 -0.48
C GLN A 52 -10.02 7.31 -0.25
N SER A 53 -9.75 6.45 0.74
CA SER A 53 -10.69 5.45 1.21
C SER A 53 -10.78 5.47 2.72
N ARG A 54 -11.92 5.03 3.24
CA ARG A 54 -12.16 4.81 4.67
C ARG A 54 -12.60 3.37 4.87
N SER A 55 -12.02 2.68 5.84
CA SER A 55 -12.28 1.27 6.10
C SER A 55 -12.23 0.99 7.60
N THR A 56 -12.98 -0.02 8.03
CA THR A 56 -13.02 -0.48 9.42
C THR A 56 -11.98 -1.56 9.67
N ARG A 57 -11.71 -1.83 10.94
CA ARG A 57 -10.75 -2.83 11.41
C ARG A 57 -10.97 -4.19 10.75
N GLY A 58 -9.88 -4.83 10.35
CA GLY A 58 -9.88 -6.14 9.71
C GLY A 58 -10.20 -6.12 8.21
N VAL A 59 -10.55 -4.96 7.64
CA VAL A 59 -10.70 -4.85 6.18
C VAL A 59 -9.32 -4.97 5.55
N LEU A 60 -9.17 -5.91 4.61
CA LEU A 60 -8.03 -6.02 3.73
C LEU A 60 -8.45 -5.61 2.31
N ARG A 61 -7.74 -4.64 1.75
CA ARG A 61 -7.89 -4.24 0.34
C ARG A 61 -6.65 -4.64 -0.42
N GLY A 62 -6.82 -5.38 -1.50
CA GLY A 62 -5.69 -5.83 -2.34
C GLY A 62 -5.60 -7.35 -2.44
N LEU A 63 -4.52 -7.86 -2.96
CA LEU A 63 -3.40 -7.15 -3.58
C LEU A 63 -3.73 -6.85 -5.04
N HIS A 64 -3.74 -5.58 -5.43
CA HIS A 64 -4.16 -5.14 -6.76
C HIS A 64 -3.01 -4.51 -7.55
N PHE A 65 -3.05 -4.66 -8.86
CA PHE A 65 -2.20 -3.97 -9.82
C PHE A 65 -2.96 -3.79 -11.14
N GLN A 66 -2.49 -2.91 -12.01
CA GLN A 66 -2.93 -2.80 -13.40
C GLN A 66 -1.88 -3.43 -14.32
N LYS A 67 -2.33 -4.19 -15.31
CA LYS A 67 -1.46 -5.03 -16.15
C LYS A 67 -0.70 -4.23 -17.21
N ASN A 68 -1.41 -3.34 -17.92
CA ASN A 68 -0.89 -2.56 -19.04
C ASN A 68 -0.68 -1.09 -18.68
N HIS A 69 -1.52 -0.55 -17.80
CA HIS A 69 -1.47 0.82 -17.28
C HIS A 69 -0.96 0.81 -15.84
N THR A 70 0.27 0.33 -15.66
CA THR A 70 0.85 0.13 -14.34
C THR A 70 0.95 1.44 -13.55
N GLN A 71 0.50 1.41 -12.30
CA GLN A 71 0.50 2.57 -11.42
C GLN A 71 1.59 2.46 -10.36
N GLY A 72 2.48 3.45 -10.28
CA GLY A 72 3.23 3.74 -9.07
C GLY A 72 2.32 4.44 -8.07
N LYS A 73 2.51 4.20 -6.78
CA LYS A 73 1.65 4.74 -5.72
C LYS A 73 2.48 5.36 -4.62
N LEU A 74 2.06 6.54 -4.17
CA LEU A 74 2.56 7.18 -2.95
C LEU A 74 1.42 7.19 -1.94
N VAL A 75 1.55 6.37 -0.91
CA VAL A 75 0.46 6.11 0.04
C VAL A 75 0.77 6.65 1.44
N ARG A 76 -0.26 7.01 2.19
CA ARG A 76 -0.21 7.45 3.60
C ARG A 76 -1.52 7.25 4.31
N VAL A 77 -1.47 7.20 5.64
CA VAL A 77 -2.65 7.16 6.51
C VAL A 77 -2.85 8.53 7.16
N THR A 78 -4.07 9.05 7.11
CA THR A 78 -4.46 10.32 7.71
C THR A 78 -5.22 10.15 9.03
N MET A 79 -5.80 8.99 9.26
CA MET A 79 -6.48 8.57 10.48
C MET A 79 -6.28 7.07 10.68
N GLY A 80 -5.99 6.66 11.92
CA GLY A 80 -5.82 5.25 12.28
C GLY A 80 -4.51 4.64 11.81
N GLU A 81 -4.52 3.33 11.61
CA GLU A 81 -3.33 2.53 11.33
C GLU A 81 -3.65 1.39 10.37
N VAL A 82 -2.71 1.14 9.46
CA VAL A 82 -2.75 0.00 8.54
C VAL A 82 -1.39 -0.70 8.46
N TYR A 83 -1.39 -1.97 8.10
CA TYR A 83 -0.21 -2.67 7.60
C TYR A 83 -0.29 -2.71 6.09
N ASP A 84 0.62 -2.02 5.43
CA ASP A 84 0.67 -1.82 3.98
C ASP A 84 1.73 -2.74 3.37
N VAL A 85 1.39 -3.41 2.25
CA VAL A 85 2.23 -4.44 1.63
C VAL A 85 2.39 -4.19 0.15
N ALA A 86 3.64 -4.26 -0.32
CA ALA A 86 4.02 -4.24 -1.73
C ALA A 86 4.67 -5.57 -2.12
N VAL A 87 4.23 -6.18 -3.23
CA VAL A 87 4.80 -7.42 -3.79
C VAL A 87 5.39 -7.11 -5.16
N ASP A 88 6.65 -7.47 -5.37
CA ASP A 88 7.32 -7.28 -6.67
C ASP A 88 6.77 -8.25 -7.73
N CYS A 89 6.05 -7.71 -8.72
CA CYS A 89 5.50 -8.45 -9.85
C CYS A 89 6.26 -8.18 -11.16
N ARG A 90 7.39 -7.46 -11.12
CA ARG A 90 8.16 -7.10 -12.31
C ARG A 90 8.84 -8.33 -12.91
N PRO A 91 8.60 -8.62 -14.20
CA PRO A 91 9.27 -9.74 -14.89
C PRO A 91 10.79 -9.59 -14.82
N HIS A 92 11.47 -10.70 -14.60
CA HIS A 92 12.93 -10.77 -14.52
C HIS A 92 13.60 -9.97 -13.38
N SER A 93 12.81 -9.40 -12.46
CA SER A 93 13.36 -8.79 -11.25
C SER A 93 14.03 -9.84 -10.36
N ALA A 94 15.18 -9.51 -9.79
CA ALA A 94 15.84 -10.36 -8.80
C ALA A 94 14.99 -10.57 -7.52
N THR A 95 14.03 -9.67 -7.30
CA THR A 95 13.10 -9.72 -6.16
C THR A 95 11.67 -10.11 -6.57
N PHE A 96 11.48 -10.69 -7.79
CA PHE A 96 10.18 -11.16 -8.23
C PHE A 96 9.53 -12.11 -7.22
N GLY A 97 8.27 -11.82 -6.84
CA GLY A 97 7.50 -12.54 -5.83
C GLY A 97 7.91 -12.25 -4.38
N LYS A 98 8.92 -11.40 -4.15
CA LYS A 98 9.24 -10.92 -2.81
C LYS A 98 8.31 -9.79 -2.42
N TRP A 99 8.11 -9.63 -1.11
CA TRP A 99 7.25 -8.60 -0.56
C TRP A 99 7.92 -7.83 0.58
N VAL A 100 7.45 -6.65 0.83
CA VAL A 100 7.80 -5.82 1.98
C VAL A 100 6.54 -5.21 2.57
N GLY A 101 6.46 -5.19 3.89
CA GLY A 101 5.34 -4.62 4.63
C GLY A 101 5.78 -3.52 5.60
N VAL A 102 4.96 -2.49 5.74
CA VAL A 102 5.23 -1.32 6.59
C VAL A 102 3.97 -0.92 7.33
N THR A 103 4.07 -0.66 8.63
CA THR A 103 2.98 -0.02 9.38
C THR A 103 2.96 1.47 9.08
N LEU A 104 1.82 1.95 8.58
CA LEU A 104 1.52 3.36 8.32
C LEU A 104 0.42 3.81 9.27
N SER A 105 0.60 4.97 9.93
CA SER A 105 -0.41 5.48 10.85
C SER A 105 -0.45 7.01 10.90
N GLU A 106 -1.55 7.55 11.45
CA GLU A 106 -1.65 8.96 11.78
C GLU A 106 -0.61 9.41 12.81
N GLU A 107 -0.09 8.48 13.64
CA GLU A 107 0.93 8.77 14.63
C GLU A 107 2.32 8.84 14.02
N ASN A 108 2.73 7.81 13.25
CA ASN A 108 4.08 7.75 12.69
C ASN A 108 4.26 8.62 11.45
N LYS A 109 3.18 9.03 10.80
CA LYS A 109 3.13 9.89 9.62
C LYS A 109 3.96 9.40 8.43
N LYS A 110 4.37 8.14 8.47
CA LYS A 110 5.13 7.51 7.39
C LYS A 110 4.30 7.46 6.11
N MET A 111 5.00 7.57 5.00
CA MET A 111 4.47 7.33 3.67
C MET A 111 5.25 6.19 3.03
N PHE A 112 4.64 5.55 2.05
CA PHE A 112 5.23 4.42 1.36
C PHE A 112 5.11 4.65 -0.15
N TYR A 113 6.24 4.62 -0.84
CA TYR A 113 6.28 4.68 -2.30
C TYR A 113 6.47 3.28 -2.85
N ILE A 114 5.56 2.88 -3.71
CA ILE A 114 5.49 1.60 -4.38
C ILE A 114 5.55 1.89 -5.89
N PRO A 115 6.62 1.49 -6.60
CA PRO A 115 6.76 1.78 -8.02
C PRO A 115 5.79 0.97 -8.88
N GLU A 116 5.77 1.26 -10.18
CA GLU A 116 5.04 0.49 -11.18
C GLU A 116 5.53 -0.97 -11.22
N GLY A 117 4.63 -1.90 -11.52
CA GLY A 117 4.93 -3.33 -11.61
C GLY A 117 4.86 -4.07 -10.27
N PHE A 118 4.27 -3.44 -9.25
CA PHE A 118 4.00 -4.06 -7.95
C PHE A 118 2.52 -4.32 -7.74
N ALA A 119 2.20 -5.42 -7.07
CA ALA A 119 0.89 -5.60 -6.44
C ALA A 119 0.91 -4.94 -5.05
N HIS A 120 -0.19 -4.28 -4.70
CA HIS A 120 -0.32 -3.47 -3.50
C HIS A 120 -1.60 -3.79 -2.75
N GLY A 121 -1.53 -3.81 -1.44
CA GLY A 121 -2.68 -3.96 -0.56
C GLY A 121 -2.37 -3.61 0.89
N PHE A 122 -3.40 -3.44 1.69
CA PHE A 122 -3.24 -3.12 3.11
C PHE A 122 -4.31 -3.77 3.98
N LEU A 123 -3.96 -4.01 5.24
CA LEU A 123 -4.83 -4.49 6.31
C LEU A 123 -5.05 -3.38 7.33
N VAL A 124 -6.30 -3.08 7.67
CA VAL A 124 -6.64 -2.08 8.70
C VAL A 124 -6.46 -2.67 10.10
N LEU A 125 -5.61 -2.03 10.90
CA LEU A 125 -5.26 -2.46 12.27
C LEU A 125 -6.05 -1.71 13.36
N SER A 126 -6.37 -0.43 13.13
CA SER A 126 -7.19 0.40 14.03
C SER A 126 -8.68 0.20 13.79
N ASP A 127 -9.54 0.72 14.67
CA ASP A 127 -11.00 0.61 14.51
C ASP A 127 -11.49 1.19 13.18
N VAL A 128 -10.89 2.28 12.75
CA VAL A 128 -11.11 2.93 11.45
C VAL A 128 -9.78 3.45 10.93
N ALA A 129 -9.56 3.35 9.62
CA ALA A 129 -8.44 4.02 8.96
C ALA A 129 -8.91 4.81 7.74
N GLU A 130 -8.32 5.99 7.54
CA GLU A 130 -8.41 6.76 6.30
C GLU A 130 -7.08 6.68 5.57
N PHE A 131 -7.14 6.17 4.35
CA PHE A 131 -6.00 5.84 3.50
C PHE A 131 -6.04 6.71 2.25
N CYS A 132 -4.98 7.49 2.04
CA CYS A 132 -4.83 8.40 0.91
C CYS A 132 -3.66 7.96 0.03
N TYR A 133 -3.82 8.03 -1.29
CA TYR A 133 -2.74 7.69 -2.20
C TYR A 133 -2.80 8.43 -3.53
N LYS A 134 -1.61 8.80 -4.02
CA LYS A 134 -1.39 9.35 -5.36
C LYS A 134 -0.97 8.22 -6.29
N CYS A 135 -1.40 8.29 -7.57
CA CYS A 135 -1.06 7.34 -8.61
C CYS A 135 -0.36 8.00 -9.79
N THR A 136 0.59 7.30 -10.40
CA THR A 136 1.34 7.78 -11.59
C THR A 136 0.60 7.56 -12.91
N ASP A 137 -0.49 6.79 -12.90
CA ASP A 137 -1.41 6.63 -14.04
C ASP A 137 -2.86 6.60 -13.56
N PHE A 138 -3.79 6.78 -14.47
CA PHE A 138 -5.23 6.73 -14.18
C PHE A 138 -5.70 5.30 -13.90
N TYR A 139 -6.82 5.19 -13.19
CA TYR A 139 -7.52 3.94 -13.05
C TYR A 139 -8.18 3.52 -14.37
N HIS A 140 -7.88 2.32 -14.82
CA HIS A 140 -8.42 1.71 -16.03
C HIS A 140 -9.28 0.49 -15.69
N PRO A 141 -10.62 0.63 -15.68
CA PRO A 141 -11.52 -0.51 -15.47
C PRO A 141 -11.26 -1.63 -16.48
N GLY A 142 -11.10 -2.86 -16.01
CA GLY A 142 -10.82 -4.03 -16.87
C GLY A 142 -9.33 -4.33 -17.08
N ASP A 143 -8.41 -3.43 -16.64
CA ASP A 143 -6.97 -3.67 -16.67
C ASP A 143 -6.43 -4.25 -15.33
N GLU A 144 -7.32 -4.49 -14.38
CA GLU A 144 -6.94 -4.98 -13.06
C GLU A 144 -6.42 -6.42 -13.09
N GLY A 145 -5.42 -6.65 -12.25
CA GLY A 145 -4.96 -7.94 -11.80
C GLY A 145 -4.89 -7.97 -10.28
N GLY A 146 -4.87 -9.15 -9.71
CA GLY A 146 -4.76 -9.30 -8.26
C GLY A 146 -3.99 -10.55 -7.88
N LEU A 147 -3.34 -10.50 -6.72
CA LEU A 147 -2.74 -11.65 -6.04
C LEU A 147 -3.60 -12.00 -4.84
N ALA A 148 -3.73 -13.30 -4.54
CA ALA A 148 -4.36 -13.73 -3.32
C ALA A 148 -3.54 -13.26 -2.11
N TRP A 149 -4.19 -12.62 -1.13
CA TRP A 149 -3.52 -12.11 0.07
C TRP A 149 -2.81 -13.21 0.89
N ASN A 150 -3.30 -14.45 0.79
CA ASN A 150 -2.81 -15.64 1.50
C ASN A 150 -2.08 -16.63 0.58
N ASP A 151 -1.57 -16.19 -0.56
CA ASP A 151 -0.81 -17.05 -1.46
C ASP A 151 0.42 -17.64 -0.73
N PRO A 152 0.52 -18.99 -0.63
CA PRO A 152 1.59 -19.62 0.14
C PRO A 152 2.96 -19.51 -0.52
N GLU A 153 3.04 -19.23 -1.83
CA GLU A 153 4.32 -19.03 -2.52
C GLU A 153 4.88 -17.63 -2.25
N ILE A 154 3.99 -16.63 -2.07
CA ILE A 154 4.39 -15.27 -1.67
C ILE A 154 4.68 -15.23 -0.18
N GLY A 155 3.85 -15.89 0.64
CA GLY A 155 4.05 -16.06 2.08
C GLY A 155 4.03 -14.75 2.86
N ILE A 156 3.09 -13.83 2.56
CA ILE A 156 2.97 -12.57 3.30
C ILE A 156 2.60 -12.88 4.76
N GLU A 157 3.40 -12.34 5.67
CA GLU A 157 3.14 -12.41 7.12
C GLU A 157 2.31 -11.21 7.56
N TRP A 158 0.98 -11.37 7.53
CA TRP A 158 0.06 -10.36 8.00
C TRP A 158 0.05 -10.30 9.53
N PRO A 159 -0.03 -9.09 10.14
CA PRO A 159 -0.21 -8.97 11.59
C PRO A 159 -1.48 -9.68 12.07
N GLU A 160 -1.37 -10.35 13.21
CA GLU A 160 -2.54 -10.91 13.87
C GLU A 160 -3.39 -9.77 14.46
N LEU A 161 -4.69 -9.82 14.17
CA LEU A 161 -5.63 -8.89 14.76
C LEU A 161 -6.15 -9.46 16.08
N THR A 162 -6.05 -8.66 17.14
CA THR A 162 -6.56 -9.01 18.48
C THR A 162 -7.81 -8.20 18.79
N GLY A 163 -8.81 -8.79 19.45
CA GLY A 163 -10.06 -8.13 19.87
C GLY A 163 -11.27 -8.45 18.98
N GLU A 164 -12.42 -7.86 19.31
CA GLU A 164 -13.66 -8.02 18.55
C GLU A 164 -13.64 -7.12 17.29
N TYR A 165 -14.15 -7.64 16.18
CA TYR A 165 -14.24 -6.92 14.92
C TYR A 165 -15.68 -6.87 14.44
N HIS A 166 -16.03 -5.70 13.91
CA HIS A 166 -17.31 -5.48 13.24
C HIS A 166 -17.10 -5.13 11.77
N GLY A 167 -16.16 -5.81 11.13
CA GLY A 167 -15.89 -5.63 9.70
C GLY A 167 -17.00 -6.22 8.86
N THR A 168 -17.58 -5.42 7.97
CA THR A 168 -18.47 -5.89 6.92
C THR A 168 -17.77 -5.77 5.59
N ALA A 169 -17.76 -6.84 4.79
CA ALA A 169 -17.32 -6.75 3.41
C ALA A 169 -18.24 -5.78 2.66
N SER A 170 -17.68 -4.70 2.13
CA SER A 170 -18.41 -3.76 1.29
C SER A 170 -17.62 -3.45 0.04
N GLY A 171 -18.16 -3.82 -1.12
CA GLY A 171 -17.53 -3.53 -2.41
C GLY A 171 -16.21 -4.26 -2.63
N GLU A 172 -15.15 -3.53 -2.94
CA GLU A 172 -13.81 -4.05 -3.27
C GLU A 172 -12.94 -4.35 -2.03
N GLY A 173 -13.49 -4.26 -0.84
CA GLY A 173 -12.81 -4.54 0.42
C GLY A 173 -13.10 -5.94 0.93
N TYR A 174 -12.19 -6.48 1.71
CA TYR A 174 -12.31 -7.80 2.34
C TYR A 174 -12.29 -7.63 3.85
N ALA A 175 -13.26 -8.26 4.54
CA ALA A 175 -13.37 -8.19 5.98
C ALA A 175 -13.13 -9.57 6.62
N LEU A 176 -12.67 -9.56 7.86
CA LEU A 176 -12.64 -10.76 8.69
C LEU A 176 -14.07 -11.19 9.02
N THR A 177 -14.37 -12.47 8.81
CA THR A 177 -15.70 -13.03 9.08
C THR A 177 -15.81 -13.70 10.45
N ASP A 178 -14.69 -14.07 11.06
CA ASP A 178 -14.66 -14.89 12.29
C ASP A 178 -13.59 -14.47 13.30
N GLY A 179 -12.92 -13.33 13.07
CA GLY A 179 -11.85 -12.82 13.95
C GLY A 179 -10.50 -13.52 13.78
N THR A 180 -10.32 -14.40 12.79
CA THR A 180 -9.05 -15.09 12.54
C THR A 180 -8.27 -14.40 11.41
N LYS A 181 -8.34 -14.86 10.18
CA LYS A 181 -7.59 -14.27 9.06
C LYS A 181 -8.54 -13.63 8.04
N PRO A 182 -8.13 -12.53 7.37
CA PRO A 182 -8.95 -11.94 6.33
C PRO A 182 -9.17 -12.92 5.18
N VAL A 183 -10.33 -12.83 4.52
CA VAL A 183 -10.69 -13.62 3.34
C VAL A 183 -10.68 -12.72 2.12
N SER A 184 -9.89 -13.06 1.11
CA SER A 184 -9.84 -12.37 -0.18
C SER A 184 -10.66 -13.13 -1.22
N TYR A 185 -11.42 -12.42 -2.04
CA TYR A 185 -12.14 -12.97 -3.19
C TYR A 185 -11.38 -12.84 -4.50
N THR A 186 -10.19 -12.27 -4.51
CA THR A 186 -9.33 -12.22 -5.70
C THR A 186 -8.65 -13.58 -5.92
N HIS A 187 -8.98 -14.26 -7.00
CA HIS A 187 -8.55 -15.64 -7.28
C HIS A 187 -7.29 -15.74 -8.15
N LEU A 188 -6.59 -14.65 -8.44
CA LEU A 188 -5.35 -14.72 -9.19
C LEU A 188 -4.20 -15.12 -8.26
N ARG A 189 -3.56 -16.25 -8.55
CA ARG A 189 -2.40 -16.76 -7.83
C ARG A 189 -1.10 -16.22 -8.46
N ALA A 190 -0.04 -16.11 -7.66
CA ALA A 190 1.25 -15.60 -8.12
C ALA A 190 1.80 -16.34 -9.35
N HIS A 191 1.59 -17.66 -9.47
CA HIS A 191 2.07 -18.42 -10.63
C HIS A 191 1.20 -18.23 -11.89
N GLU A 192 -0.06 -17.80 -11.78
CA GLU A 192 -0.84 -17.36 -12.93
C GLU A 192 -0.27 -16.05 -13.48
N THR A 193 0.16 -15.16 -12.60
CA THR A 193 0.89 -13.95 -12.97
C THR A 193 2.23 -14.28 -13.65
N ARG A 194 2.95 -15.32 -13.20
CA ARG A 194 4.22 -15.77 -13.82
C ARG A 194 4.07 -16.30 -15.24
N ARG A 195 2.88 -16.76 -15.64
CA ARG A 195 2.63 -17.28 -17.00
C ARG A 195 2.26 -16.19 -18.01
N HIS A 196 1.89 -15.01 -17.53
CA HIS A 196 1.42 -13.89 -18.34
C HIS A 196 2.36 -12.68 -18.33
N LEU A 197 3.47 -12.78 -17.58
CA LEU A 197 4.59 -11.84 -17.58
C LEU A 197 5.82 -12.47 -18.32
#